data_6753d9b83c329b4f4528818857090735
#
_entry.id   6753d9b83c329b4f4528818857090735
#
_cell.length_a   1.000
_cell.length_b   1.000
_cell.length_c   1.000
_cell.angle_alpha   90.00
_cell.angle_beta   90.00
_cell.angle_gamma   90.00
#
_symmetry.space_group_name_H-M   'P 1'
#
loop_
_entity.id
_entity.type
_entity.pdbx_description
1 polymer ?
#
loop_
_entity_poly.entity_id
_entity_poly.type
_entity_poly.pdbx_seq_one_letter_code
_entity_poly.pdbx_strand_id
1 'polypeptide(L)'
;IAVIGKIPKLVYGNQTLTDANLNIATNDNTLNYSITIDDIQNPQMQLPFTLLSGKVANNQIDYALQLKDNKDKERYFLAGNVTTSQGNTLLHLDKNALLNYENWQIPENNQIVSTPKGLIISDFKLEHEGRSISVQSQTPNANAPIALAFENFDIQTLSSMVEKDDWQMSGKINGTAVVKNIATQPLFTSDIKINAFTFKKEAVGDFVIQIKNEKQNQ
;
A
#
# COMPACT_ATOMS: atom_id res chain seq x y z
N ILE A 1 -14.63 -21.48 19.01
CA ILE A 1 -13.57 -22.20 18.26
C ILE A 1 -12.29 -21.40 18.42
N ALA A 2 -11.18 -22.09 18.69
CA ALA A 2 -9.85 -21.50 18.68
C ALA A 2 -8.94 -22.34 17.78
N VAL A 3 -8.14 -21.69 16.94
CA VAL A 3 -7.12 -22.30 16.09
C VAL A 3 -5.81 -21.58 16.36
N ILE A 4 -4.76 -22.35 16.67
CA ILE A 4 -3.42 -21.83 16.85
C ILE A 4 -2.54 -22.59 15.86
N GLY A 5 -1.85 -21.86 15.00
CA GLY A 5 -0.86 -22.39 14.05
C GLY A 5 0.50 -21.77 14.30
N LYS A 6 1.55 -22.59 14.21
CA LYS A 6 2.93 -22.12 14.25
C LYS A 6 3.73 -22.74 13.10
N ILE A 7 4.41 -21.87 12.38
CA ILE A 7 5.30 -22.24 11.26
C ILE A 7 6.66 -21.63 11.54
N PRO A 8 7.64 -22.41 12.05
CA PRO A 8 8.97 -21.87 12.38
C PRO A 8 9.69 -21.32 11.16
N LYS A 9 9.52 -21.97 10.00
CA LYS A 9 10.08 -21.50 8.74
C LYS A 9 9.25 -22.00 7.57
N LEU A 10 8.93 -21.08 6.65
CA LEU A 10 8.31 -21.39 5.35
C LEU A 10 9.17 -20.78 4.24
N VAL A 11 9.52 -21.61 3.27
CA VAL A 11 10.22 -21.17 2.05
C VAL A 11 9.31 -21.44 0.85
N TYR A 12 9.00 -20.37 0.11
CA TYR A 12 8.22 -20.46 -1.11
C TYR A 12 8.87 -19.62 -2.21
N GLY A 13 9.40 -20.30 -3.22
CA GLY A 13 10.22 -19.65 -4.24
C GLY A 13 11.44 -18.94 -3.60
N ASN A 14 11.54 -17.64 -3.83
CA ASN A 14 12.61 -16.79 -3.27
C ASN A 14 12.22 -16.12 -1.95
N GLN A 15 11.06 -16.46 -1.38
CA GLN A 15 10.59 -15.87 -0.13
C GLN A 15 10.83 -16.82 1.04
N THR A 16 11.28 -16.26 2.14
CA THR A 16 11.41 -16.97 3.42
C THR A 16 10.62 -16.21 4.48
N LEU A 17 9.75 -16.92 5.17
CA LEU A 17 9.05 -16.44 6.37
C LEU A 17 9.63 -17.20 7.57
N THR A 18 9.93 -16.47 8.63
CA THR A 18 10.47 -17.03 9.87
C THR A 18 9.50 -16.75 11.02
N ASP A 19 9.28 -17.78 11.85
CA ASP A 19 8.44 -17.74 13.05
C ASP A 19 7.06 -17.09 12.83
N ALA A 20 6.31 -17.63 11.85
CA ALA A 20 4.94 -17.23 11.63
C ALA A 20 3.99 -17.91 12.63
N ASN A 21 3.20 -17.12 13.34
CA ASN A 21 2.19 -17.60 14.30
C ASN A 21 0.81 -17.10 13.86
N LEU A 22 -0.15 -18.02 13.76
CA LEU A 22 -1.55 -17.75 13.49
C LEU A 22 -2.35 -17.99 14.75
N ASN A 23 -3.19 -17.04 15.13
CA ASN A 23 -4.17 -17.19 16.18
C ASN A 23 -5.54 -16.77 15.66
N ILE A 24 -6.52 -17.66 15.73
CA ILE A 24 -7.90 -17.40 15.36
C ILE A 24 -8.78 -17.83 16.54
N ALA A 25 -9.65 -16.94 16.99
CA ALA A 25 -10.61 -17.22 18.04
C ALA A 25 -11.99 -16.67 17.69
N THR A 26 -13.03 -17.44 17.95
CA THR A 26 -14.41 -16.96 17.81
C THR A 26 -14.99 -16.65 19.19
N ASN A 27 -15.60 -15.48 19.31
CA ASN A 27 -16.41 -15.09 20.44
C ASN A 27 -17.75 -14.56 19.93
N ASP A 28 -18.84 -15.15 20.35
CA ASP A 28 -20.19 -14.92 19.83
C ASP A 28 -20.19 -15.05 18.29
N ASN A 29 -20.62 -14.03 17.55
CA ASN A 29 -20.65 -14.03 16.08
C ASN A 29 -19.44 -13.34 15.45
N THR A 30 -18.37 -13.14 16.22
CA THR A 30 -17.15 -12.46 15.78
C THR A 30 -15.99 -13.45 15.72
N LEU A 31 -15.28 -13.50 14.60
CA LEU A 31 -14.00 -14.17 14.46
C LEU A 31 -12.90 -13.14 14.62
N ASN A 32 -12.03 -13.30 15.61
CA ASN A 32 -10.82 -12.50 15.79
C ASN A 32 -9.63 -13.27 15.23
N TYR A 33 -8.71 -12.57 14.58
CA TYR A 33 -7.51 -13.17 14.03
C TYR A 33 -6.27 -12.31 14.28
N SER A 34 -5.14 -12.99 14.41
CA SER A 34 -3.83 -12.36 14.38
C SER A 34 -2.80 -13.27 13.71
N ILE A 35 -1.97 -12.69 12.88
CA ILE A 35 -0.85 -13.34 12.20
C ILE A 35 0.38 -12.52 12.54
N THR A 36 1.33 -13.09 13.28
CA THR A 36 2.64 -12.49 13.52
C THR A 36 3.69 -13.23 12.70
N ILE A 37 4.63 -12.50 12.13
CA ILE A 37 5.76 -13.05 11.38
C ILE A 37 6.99 -12.27 11.83
N ASP A 38 7.99 -12.95 12.37
CA ASP A 38 9.17 -12.28 12.91
C ASP A 38 10.05 -11.70 11.79
N ASP A 39 10.11 -12.38 10.64
CA ASP A 39 10.89 -11.89 9.52
C ASP A 39 10.37 -12.44 8.18
N ILE A 40 10.23 -11.56 7.20
CA ILE A 40 9.88 -11.88 5.81
C ILE A 40 11.04 -11.43 4.93
N GLN A 41 11.69 -12.36 4.25
CA GLN A 41 12.85 -12.06 3.41
C GLN A 41 12.65 -12.56 1.97
N ASN A 42 13.16 -11.76 1.04
CA ASN A 42 13.45 -12.17 -0.32
C ASN A 42 14.72 -11.46 -0.82
N PRO A 43 15.25 -11.73 -2.04
CA PRO A 43 16.45 -11.07 -2.54
C PRO A 43 16.39 -9.54 -2.57
N GLN A 44 15.19 -8.95 -2.68
CA GLN A 44 14.97 -7.51 -2.80
C GLN A 44 14.55 -6.84 -1.50
N MET A 45 13.93 -7.60 -0.57
CA MET A 45 13.22 -7.00 0.57
C MET A 45 13.43 -7.83 1.83
N GLN A 46 13.52 -7.13 2.94
CA GLN A 46 13.38 -7.70 4.28
C GLN A 46 12.37 -6.88 5.07
N LEU A 47 11.34 -7.53 5.61
CA LEU A 47 10.38 -6.94 6.52
C LEU A 47 10.56 -7.63 7.88
N PRO A 48 11.12 -6.93 8.86
CA PRO A 48 11.17 -7.42 10.22
C PRO A 48 9.75 -7.45 10.79
N PHE A 49 9.58 -7.78 12.02
CA PHE A 49 8.33 -8.03 12.72
C PHE A 49 7.07 -7.46 12.02
N THR A 50 6.25 -8.34 11.49
CA THR A 50 4.97 -8.02 10.85
C THR A 50 3.82 -8.60 11.66
N LEU A 51 2.84 -7.77 12.01
CA LEU A 51 1.58 -8.17 12.62
C LEU A 51 0.42 -7.77 11.72
N LEU A 52 -0.38 -8.75 11.30
CA LEU A 52 -1.70 -8.52 10.72
C LEU A 52 -2.75 -9.03 11.70
N SER A 53 -3.63 -8.17 12.16
CA SER A 53 -4.69 -8.52 13.11
C SER A 53 -6.00 -7.88 12.74
N GLY A 54 -7.10 -8.41 13.30
CA GLY A 54 -8.41 -7.85 13.08
C GLY A 54 -9.54 -8.78 13.51
N LYS A 55 -10.71 -8.47 12.99
CA LYS A 55 -11.93 -9.25 13.25
C LYS A 55 -12.80 -9.37 12.00
N VAL A 56 -13.58 -10.42 11.94
CA VAL A 56 -14.58 -10.67 10.90
C VAL A 56 -15.95 -10.79 11.55
N ALA A 57 -16.87 -9.94 11.16
CA ALA A 57 -18.26 -9.96 11.58
C ALA A 57 -19.14 -9.26 10.53
N ASN A 58 -20.40 -9.70 10.35
CA ASN A 58 -21.40 -9.02 9.53
C ASN A 58 -20.93 -8.65 8.10
N ASN A 59 -20.27 -9.56 7.39
CA ASN A 59 -19.68 -9.35 6.06
C ASN A 59 -18.59 -8.25 6.00
N GLN A 60 -18.02 -7.90 7.15
CA GLN A 60 -16.93 -6.96 7.26
C GLN A 60 -15.70 -7.64 7.86
N ILE A 61 -14.53 -7.33 7.30
CA ILE A 61 -13.23 -7.70 7.81
C ILE A 61 -12.56 -6.40 8.24
N ASP A 62 -12.41 -6.17 9.53
CA ASP A 62 -11.52 -5.12 10.03
C ASP A 62 -10.08 -5.66 10.03
N TYR A 63 -9.12 -4.83 9.69
CA TYR A 63 -7.72 -5.19 9.69
C TYR A 63 -6.83 -4.08 10.22
N ALA A 64 -5.73 -4.48 10.81
CA ALA A 64 -4.61 -3.62 11.17
C ALA A 64 -3.31 -4.32 10.80
N LEU A 65 -2.50 -3.66 9.97
CA LEU A 65 -1.16 -4.09 9.59
C LEU A 65 -0.15 -3.22 10.33
N GLN A 66 0.75 -3.85 11.06
CA GLN A 66 1.83 -3.20 11.80
C GLN A 66 3.16 -3.82 11.39
N LEU A 67 4.15 -2.96 11.10
CA LEU A 67 5.53 -3.37 10.93
C LEU A 67 6.40 -2.60 11.92
N LYS A 68 7.29 -3.31 12.59
CA LYS A 68 8.27 -2.71 13.48
C LYS A 68 9.67 -2.82 12.88
N ASP A 69 10.56 -1.98 13.35
CA ASP A 69 11.97 -2.08 13.02
C ASP A 69 12.69 -3.10 13.96
N ASN A 70 13.97 -3.31 13.72
CA ASN A 70 14.82 -4.22 14.51
C ASN A 70 15.12 -3.74 15.94
N LYS A 71 14.58 -2.57 16.33
CA LYS A 71 14.58 -2.04 17.72
C LYS A 71 13.22 -2.12 18.38
N ASP A 72 12.28 -2.91 17.80
CA ASP A 72 10.89 -3.07 18.27
C ASP A 72 10.06 -1.77 18.23
N LYS A 73 10.51 -0.74 17.48
CA LYS A 73 9.77 0.49 17.31
C LYS A 73 8.83 0.38 16.11
N GLU A 74 7.57 0.77 16.28
CA GLU A 74 6.60 0.80 15.19
C GLU A 74 7.06 1.78 14.10
N ARG A 75 7.10 1.30 12.88
CA ARG A 75 7.58 2.04 11.72
C ARG A 75 6.49 2.26 10.68
N TYR A 76 5.62 1.26 10.52
CA TYR A 76 4.46 1.34 9.64
C TYR A 76 3.23 0.80 10.36
N PHE A 77 2.14 1.52 10.22
CA PHE A 77 0.82 1.10 10.68
C PHE A 77 -0.24 1.53 9.68
N LEU A 78 -1.11 0.60 9.29
CA LEU A 78 -2.24 0.84 8.42
C LEU A 78 -3.42 0.01 8.89
N ALA A 79 -4.55 0.64 9.11
CA ALA A 79 -5.77 -0.05 9.51
C ALA A 79 -6.94 0.35 8.62
N GLY A 80 -8.02 -0.43 8.70
CA GLY A 80 -9.21 -0.17 7.92
C GLY A 80 -10.15 -1.36 7.91
N ASN A 81 -11.04 -1.37 6.95
CA ASN A 81 -11.99 -2.47 6.77
C ASN A 81 -12.22 -2.82 5.30
N VAL A 82 -12.62 -4.06 5.10
CA VAL A 82 -13.07 -4.58 3.81
C VAL A 82 -14.49 -5.08 3.99
N THR A 83 -15.41 -4.63 3.14
CA THR A 83 -16.79 -5.13 3.08
C THR A 83 -17.11 -5.69 1.72
N THR A 84 -17.99 -6.69 1.67
CA THR A 84 -18.46 -7.26 0.42
C THR A 84 -19.97 -7.09 0.33
N SER A 85 -20.45 -6.56 -0.79
CA SER A 85 -21.87 -6.38 -1.06
C SER A 85 -22.15 -6.46 -2.55
N GLN A 86 -23.16 -7.25 -2.94
CA GLN A 86 -23.62 -7.38 -4.34
C GLN A 86 -22.49 -7.70 -5.35
N GLY A 87 -21.52 -8.52 -4.95
CA GLY A 87 -20.39 -8.90 -5.81
C GLY A 87 -19.29 -7.81 -5.92
N ASN A 88 -19.40 -6.71 -5.19
CA ASN A 88 -18.37 -5.70 -5.08
C ASN A 88 -17.62 -5.86 -3.75
N THR A 89 -16.33 -5.53 -3.77
CA THR A 89 -15.50 -5.44 -2.56
C THR A 89 -15.12 -3.98 -2.34
N LEU A 90 -15.41 -3.46 -1.17
CA LEU A 90 -15.09 -2.10 -0.75
C LEU A 90 -13.99 -2.16 0.30
N LEU A 91 -12.88 -1.49 0.03
CA LEU A 91 -11.79 -1.24 0.96
C LEU A 91 -11.88 0.20 1.45
N HIS A 92 -11.80 0.38 2.74
CA HIS A 92 -11.70 1.66 3.44
C HIS A 92 -10.47 1.66 4.35
N LEU A 93 -9.73 2.76 4.38
CA LEU A 93 -8.63 2.98 5.31
C LEU A 93 -9.07 3.91 6.44
N ASP A 94 -8.58 3.63 7.64
CA ASP A 94 -8.78 4.51 8.78
C ASP A 94 -8.05 5.85 8.57
N LYS A 95 -8.52 6.88 9.27
CA LYS A 95 -8.04 8.26 9.14
C LYS A 95 -6.54 8.46 9.34
N ASN A 96 -5.91 7.61 10.12
CA ASN A 96 -4.50 7.74 10.49
C ASN A 96 -3.70 6.54 10.01
N ALA A 97 -2.57 6.82 9.36
CA ALA A 97 -1.55 5.82 9.04
C ALA A 97 -0.20 6.27 9.60
N LEU A 98 0.66 5.31 9.94
CA LEU A 98 2.06 5.56 10.24
C LEU A 98 2.88 5.04 9.07
N LEU A 99 3.63 5.92 8.39
CA LEU A 99 4.52 5.52 7.30
C LEU A 99 5.92 6.04 7.60
N ASN A 100 6.86 5.12 7.78
CA ASN A 100 8.26 5.42 8.11
C ASN A 100 8.41 6.38 9.31
N TYR A 101 7.73 6.05 10.43
CA TYR A 101 7.67 6.81 11.69
C TYR A 101 6.90 8.14 11.65
N GLU A 102 6.29 8.51 10.54
CA GLU A 102 5.53 9.74 10.35
C GLU A 102 4.04 9.47 10.30
N ASN A 103 3.25 10.30 10.98
CA ASN A 103 1.79 10.17 11.00
C ASN A 103 1.18 10.84 9.78
N TRP A 104 0.53 10.06 8.94
CA TRP A 104 -0.18 10.49 7.74
C TRP A 104 -1.68 10.53 7.97
N GLN A 105 -2.34 11.54 7.40
CA GLN A 105 -3.79 11.68 7.45
C GLN A 105 -4.40 11.13 6.16
N ILE A 106 -5.55 10.48 6.32
CA ILE A 106 -6.35 9.93 5.23
C ILE A 106 -7.78 10.47 5.38
N PRO A 107 -8.44 10.97 4.33
CA PRO A 107 -9.85 11.40 4.40
C PRO A 107 -10.75 10.28 4.90
N GLU A 108 -11.69 10.59 5.78
CA GLU A 108 -12.60 9.60 6.39
C GLU A 108 -13.56 8.94 5.38
N ASN A 109 -13.80 9.58 4.24
CA ASN A 109 -14.67 9.09 3.16
C ASN A 109 -13.91 8.36 2.04
N ASN A 110 -12.63 8.03 2.26
CA ASN A 110 -11.82 7.30 1.28
C ASN A 110 -12.41 5.93 0.98
N GLN A 111 -12.40 5.54 -0.29
CA GLN A 111 -12.92 4.24 -0.73
C GLN A 111 -12.18 3.72 -1.96
N ILE A 112 -11.92 2.42 -1.96
CA ILE A 112 -11.53 1.67 -3.16
C ILE A 112 -12.57 0.57 -3.36
N VAL A 113 -13.36 0.68 -4.42
CA VAL A 113 -14.39 -0.30 -4.75
C VAL A 113 -13.90 -1.16 -5.93
N SER A 114 -13.72 -2.44 -5.67
CA SER A 114 -13.47 -3.43 -6.72
C SER A 114 -14.79 -4.03 -7.18
N THR A 115 -15.03 -3.95 -8.48
CA THR A 115 -16.23 -4.50 -9.13
C THR A 115 -15.82 -5.50 -10.20
N PRO A 116 -16.71 -6.35 -10.71
CA PRO A 116 -16.43 -7.21 -11.86
C PRO A 116 -16.00 -6.45 -13.14
N LYS A 117 -16.26 -5.13 -13.19
CA LYS A 117 -15.95 -4.28 -14.34
C LYS A 117 -14.68 -3.43 -14.16
N GLY A 118 -14.06 -3.42 -12.98
CA GLY A 118 -12.87 -2.64 -12.69
C GLY A 118 -12.92 -1.95 -11.31
N LEU A 119 -12.07 -0.94 -11.12
CA LEU A 119 -11.90 -0.21 -9.87
C LEU A 119 -12.57 1.15 -9.91
N ILE A 120 -13.11 1.58 -8.76
CA ILE A 120 -13.52 2.95 -8.49
C ILE A 120 -12.76 3.38 -7.24
N ILE A 121 -12.00 4.47 -7.32
CA ILE A 121 -11.23 5.03 -6.22
C ILE A 121 -11.74 6.44 -5.94
N SER A 122 -12.14 6.69 -4.71
CA SER A 122 -12.66 7.97 -4.25
C SER A 122 -11.93 8.45 -3.01
N ASP A 123 -11.55 9.72 -2.97
CA ASP A 123 -10.97 10.41 -1.82
C ASP A 123 -9.75 9.69 -1.19
N PHE A 124 -9.00 8.92 -1.99
CA PHE A 124 -7.81 8.25 -1.52
C PHE A 124 -6.63 9.24 -1.57
N LYS A 125 -6.30 9.81 -0.42
CA LYS A 125 -5.17 10.75 -0.25
C LYS A 125 -4.42 10.41 1.03
N LEU A 126 -3.11 10.39 0.96
CA LEU A 126 -2.21 10.39 2.12
C LEU A 126 -1.60 11.77 2.21
N GLU A 127 -1.67 12.41 3.38
CA GLU A 127 -1.17 13.76 3.61
C GLU A 127 -0.39 13.87 4.91
N HIS A 128 0.78 14.51 4.86
CA HIS A 128 1.62 14.81 6.01
C HIS A 128 2.44 16.08 5.76
N GLU A 129 2.23 17.14 6.57
CA GLU A 129 3.02 18.39 6.56
C GLU A 129 3.30 18.97 5.16
N GLY A 130 2.25 19.13 4.33
CA GLY A 130 2.37 19.67 2.97
C GLY A 130 2.96 18.70 1.94
N ARG A 131 3.13 17.44 2.31
CA ARG A 131 3.47 16.33 1.40
C ARG A 131 2.23 15.50 1.16
N SER A 132 1.97 15.11 -0.08
CA SER A 132 0.83 14.26 -0.35
C SER A 132 1.02 13.33 -1.56
N ILE A 133 0.31 12.23 -1.51
CA ILE A 133 0.00 11.38 -2.66
C ILE A 133 -1.50 11.16 -2.71
N SER A 134 -2.10 11.35 -3.87
CA SER A 134 -3.52 11.05 -4.09
C SER A 134 -3.74 10.13 -5.28
N VAL A 135 -4.75 9.29 -5.17
CA VAL A 135 -5.18 8.36 -6.21
C VAL A 135 -6.70 8.45 -6.33
N GLN A 136 -7.21 8.74 -7.52
CA GLN A 136 -8.65 8.95 -7.69
C GLN A 136 -9.09 8.52 -9.09
N SER A 137 -10.26 7.88 -9.19
CA SER A 137 -10.94 7.70 -10.47
C SER A 137 -11.45 9.03 -10.99
N GLN A 138 -11.20 9.35 -12.28
CA GLN A 138 -11.62 10.63 -12.87
C GLN A 138 -13.14 10.77 -12.97
N THR A 139 -13.86 9.66 -12.97
CA THR A 139 -15.34 9.60 -12.87
C THR A 139 -15.73 8.41 -11.99
N PRO A 140 -16.95 8.39 -11.42
CA PRO A 140 -17.40 7.29 -10.56
C PRO A 140 -17.81 6.02 -11.36
N ASN A 141 -17.03 5.67 -12.37
CA ASN A 141 -17.24 4.48 -13.20
C ASN A 141 -16.09 3.49 -13.04
N ALA A 142 -16.39 2.20 -13.02
CA ALA A 142 -15.41 1.14 -12.78
C ALA A 142 -14.24 1.05 -13.77
N ASN A 143 -14.38 1.62 -14.97
CA ASN A 143 -13.32 1.65 -15.99
C ASN A 143 -12.78 3.07 -16.23
N ALA A 144 -13.09 4.00 -15.33
CA ALA A 144 -12.58 5.36 -15.45
C ALA A 144 -11.05 5.38 -15.37
N PRO A 145 -10.40 6.33 -16.05
CA PRO A 145 -8.98 6.57 -15.84
C PRO A 145 -8.71 6.90 -14.37
N ILE A 146 -7.61 6.37 -13.85
CA ILE A 146 -7.16 6.65 -12.50
C ILE A 146 -6.09 7.72 -12.55
N ALA A 147 -6.33 8.83 -11.89
CA ALA A 147 -5.39 9.92 -11.72
C ALA A 147 -4.58 9.73 -10.44
N LEU A 148 -3.27 9.94 -10.54
CA LEU A 148 -2.34 10.03 -9.42
C LEU A 148 -1.80 11.45 -9.38
N ALA A 149 -1.65 12.02 -8.18
CA ALA A 149 -0.96 13.28 -7.99
C ALA A 149 -0.01 13.19 -6.79
N PHE A 150 1.14 13.81 -6.95
CA PHE A 150 2.19 13.87 -5.95
C PHE A 150 2.51 15.34 -5.66
N GLU A 151 2.57 15.68 -4.39
CA GLU A 151 2.98 17.00 -3.93
C GLU A 151 4.07 16.84 -2.88
N ASN A 152 5.28 17.26 -3.20
CA ASN A 152 6.47 17.16 -2.36
C ASN A 152 6.65 15.78 -1.68
N PHE A 153 6.11 14.71 -2.31
CA PHE A 153 6.10 13.38 -1.73
C PHE A 153 7.52 12.81 -1.67
N ASP A 154 7.94 12.36 -0.50
CA ASP A 154 9.26 11.79 -0.30
C ASP A 154 9.26 10.30 -0.70
N ILE A 155 10.04 9.96 -1.72
CA ILE A 155 10.16 8.56 -2.19
C ILE A 155 10.61 7.65 -1.05
N GLN A 156 11.44 8.15 -0.13
CA GLN A 156 11.95 7.40 1.00
C GLN A 156 10.84 6.92 1.95
N THR A 157 9.71 7.61 2.01
CA THR A 157 8.54 7.18 2.79
C THR A 157 8.14 5.74 2.47
N LEU A 158 8.24 5.33 1.20
CA LEU A 158 7.91 3.97 0.77
C LEU A 158 9.15 3.10 0.54
N SER A 159 10.23 3.64 -0.03
CA SER A 159 11.43 2.85 -0.35
C SER A 159 12.14 2.32 0.90
N SER A 160 11.96 2.98 2.04
CA SER A 160 12.51 2.54 3.32
C SER A 160 11.79 1.32 3.92
N MET A 161 10.67 0.86 3.36
CA MET A 161 10.13 -0.47 3.67
C MET A 161 11.05 -1.59 3.20
N VAL A 162 11.88 -1.32 2.19
CA VAL A 162 12.87 -2.26 1.65
C VAL A 162 14.17 -2.02 2.39
N GLU A 163 14.51 -2.85 3.36
CA GLU A 163 15.68 -2.65 4.23
C GLU A 163 17.03 -2.98 3.57
N LYS A 164 17.04 -3.37 2.28
CA LYS A 164 18.27 -3.66 1.56
C LYS A 164 18.85 -2.40 0.91
N ASP A 165 20.11 -2.12 1.19
CA ASP A 165 20.85 -0.97 0.67
C ASP A 165 20.80 -0.84 -0.86
N ASP A 166 20.70 -1.97 -1.56
CA ASP A 166 20.63 -2.01 -3.03
C ASP A 166 19.39 -1.40 -3.65
N TRP A 167 18.32 -1.15 -2.89
CA TRP A 167 17.06 -0.59 -3.36
C TRP A 167 16.70 0.73 -2.68
N GLN A 168 17.61 1.29 -1.88
CA GLN A 168 17.36 2.57 -1.24
C GLN A 168 17.30 3.69 -2.28
N MET A 169 16.16 4.36 -2.29
CA MET A 169 15.89 5.52 -3.13
C MET A 169 15.43 6.67 -2.26
N SER A 170 15.86 7.88 -2.59
CA SER A 170 15.33 9.10 -2.01
C SER A 170 15.11 10.17 -3.08
N GLY A 171 14.41 11.22 -2.73
CA GLY A 171 14.08 12.34 -3.60
C GLY A 171 12.63 12.77 -3.42
N LYS A 172 12.33 13.99 -3.86
CA LYS A 172 10.98 14.55 -3.78
C LYS A 172 10.27 14.46 -5.11
N ILE A 173 9.18 13.73 -5.15
CA ILE A 173 8.34 13.57 -6.33
C ILE A 173 7.21 14.59 -6.32
N ASN A 174 7.03 15.26 -7.46
CA ASN A 174 5.93 16.18 -7.76
C ASN A 174 5.36 15.87 -9.13
N GLY A 175 4.07 16.18 -9.33
CA GLY A 175 3.43 16.03 -10.63
C GLY A 175 2.29 15.05 -10.63
N THR A 176 1.85 14.67 -11.84
CA THR A 176 0.67 13.85 -12.04
C THR A 176 0.91 12.71 -13.02
N ALA A 177 0.14 11.64 -12.86
CA ALA A 177 0.05 10.56 -13.83
C ALA A 177 -1.41 10.13 -14.01
N VAL A 178 -1.74 9.58 -15.15
CA VAL A 178 -3.05 8.97 -15.40
C VAL A 178 -2.85 7.59 -16.00
N VAL A 179 -3.53 6.62 -15.44
CA VAL A 179 -3.58 5.24 -15.92
C VAL A 179 -4.96 4.96 -16.49
N LYS A 180 -5.03 4.52 -17.74
CA LYS A 180 -6.27 4.06 -18.42
C LYS A 180 -6.21 2.56 -18.64
N ASN A 181 -7.37 1.93 -18.74
CA ASN A 181 -7.50 0.51 -19.12
C ASN A 181 -6.71 -0.45 -18.21
N ILE A 182 -6.69 -0.17 -16.90
CA ILE A 182 -5.85 -0.89 -15.91
C ILE A 182 -6.07 -2.41 -15.92
N ALA A 183 -7.28 -2.87 -16.28
CA ALA A 183 -7.65 -4.29 -16.29
C ALA A 183 -7.28 -5.03 -17.59
N THR A 184 -6.90 -4.33 -18.66
CA THR A 184 -6.66 -4.93 -19.99
C THR A 184 -5.26 -4.57 -20.52
N GLN A 185 -5.13 -3.42 -21.15
CA GLN A 185 -3.87 -2.86 -21.68
C GLN A 185 -3.63 -1.49 -21.05
N PRO A 186 -2.87 -1.42 -19.95
CA PRO A 186 -2.65 -0.16 -19.25
C PRO A 186 -1.95 0.85 -20.16
N LEU A 187 -2.53 2.03 -20.28
CA LEU A 187 -1.96 3.19 -20.97
C LEU A 187 -1.62 4.26 -19.93
N PHE A 188 -0.41 4.78 -20.02
CA PHE A 188 0.10 5.75 -19.05
C PHE A 188 0.33 7.10 -19.71
N THR A 189 -0.08 8.17 -19.04
CA THR A 189 0.39 9.52 -19.30
C THR A 189 0.96 10.06 -18.00
N SER A 190 2.06 10.81 -18.05
CA SER A 190 2.65 11.41 -16.85
C SER A 190 3.38 12.71 -17.18
N ASP A 191 3.38 13.58 -16.17
CA ASP A 191 4.25 14.73 -16.04
C ASP A 191 4.73 14.76 -14.60
N ILE A 192 5.85 14.10 -14.36
CA ILE A 192 6.41 13.88 -13.02
C ILE A 192 7.82 14.45 -13.00
N LYS A 193 8.12 15.21 -11.95
CA LYS A 193 9.45 15.68 -11.61
C LYS A 193 9.90 15.07 -10.30
N ILE A 194 11.12 14.56 -10.26
CA ILE A 194 11.78 14.06 -9.06
C ILE A 194 13.00 14.93 -8.83
N ASN A 195 13.03 15.64 -7.70
CA ASN A 195 14.15 16.48 -7.33
C ASN A 195 15.09 15.74 -6.38
N ALA A 196 16.39 16.02 -6.51
CA ALA A 196 17.45 15.47 -5.68
C ALA A 196 17.38 13.95 -5.54
N PHE A 197 17.15 13.24 -6.66
CA PHE A 197 17.04 11.78 -6.65
C PHE A 197 18.39 11.15 -6.30
N THR A 198 18.34 10.20 -5.37
CA THR A 198 19.48 9.33 -5.05
C THR A 198 19.08 7.87 -5.27
N PHE A 199 20.02 7.06 -5.70
CA PHE A 199 19.86 5.61 -5.83
C PHE A 199 21.08 4.93 -5.22
N LYS A 200 20.88 3.97 -4.34
CA LYS A 200 21.98 3.30 -3.60
C LYS A 200 22.88 4.29 -2.86
N LYS A 201 22.31 5.35 -2.31
CA LYS A 201 23.02 6.46 -1.64
C LYS A 201 23.86 7.35 -2.58
N GLU A 202 23.91 7.05 -3.89
CA GLU A 202 24.61 7.89 -4.88
C GLU A 202 23.67 8.96 -5.42
N ALA A 203 24.16 10.20 -5.50
CA ALA A 203 23.42 11.32 -6.05
C ALA A 203 23.30 11.17 -7.58
N VAL A 204 22.09 11.11 -8.08
CA VAL A 204 21.79 11.01 -9.52
C VAL A 204 21.36 12.37 -10.08
N GLY A 205 20.65 13.18 -9.27
CA GLY A 205 20.20 14.51 -9.66
C GLY A 205 18.68 14.58 -9.90
N ASP A 206 18.26 15.56 -10.69
CA ASP A 206 16.84 15.79 -11.00
C ASP A 206 16.38 14.94 -12.19
N PHE A 207 15.19 14.36 -12.09
CA PHE A 207 14.55 13.60 -13.16
C PHE A 207 13.23 14.25 -13.58
N VAL A 208 12.95 14.20 -14.88
CA VAL A 208 11.64 14.51 -15.45
C VAL A 208 11.15 13.29 -16.24
N ILE A 209 9.97 12.83 -15.91
CA ILE A 209 9.32 11.69 -16.58
C ILE A 209 8.06 12.20 -17.26
N GLN A 210 8.14 12.40 -18.58
CA GLN A 210 7.01 12.79 -19.40
C GLN A 210 6.64 11.65 -20.33
N ILE A 211 5.48 11.07 -20.12
CA ILE A 211 4.90 10.02 -20.96
C ILE A 211 3.65 10.60 -21.62
N LYS A 212 3.66 10.66 -22.94
CA LYS A 212 2.50 11.05 -23.76
C LYS A 212 2.09 9.84 -24.59
N ASN A 213 0.84 9.40 -24.44
CA ASN A 213 0.29 8.44 -25.39
C ASN A 213 -0.07 9.19 -26.66
N GLU A 214 0.76 9.11 -27.67
CA GLU A 214 0.36 9.46 -29.02
C GLU A 214 -0.64 8.40 -29.50
N LYS A 215 -1.80 8.83 -30.00
CA LYS A 215 -2.70 7.93 -30.72
C LYS A 215 -1.88 7.36 -31.88
N GLN A 216 -1.67 6.05 -31.90
CA GLN A 216 -1.31 5.39 -33.16
C GLN A 216 -2.48 5.65 -34.10
N ASN A 217 -2.29 6.59 -35.05
CA ASN A 217 -3.13 6.69 -36.22
C ASN A 217 -2.86 5.43 -37.05
N GLN A 218 -3.73 4.46 -36.97
CA GLN A 218 -3.92 3.43 -38.01
C GLN A 218 -4.88 3.95 -39.04
#